data_02ad6f7de523a2db626a97818cc8cf98
#
_entry.id   02ad6f7de523a2db626a97818cc8cf98
#
_cell.length_a   1.000
_cell.length_b   1.000
_cell.length_c   1.000
_cell.angle_alpha   90.00
_cell.angle_beta   90.00
_cell.angle_gamma   90.00
#
_symmetry.space_group_name_H-M   'P 1'
#
loop_
_entity.id
_entity.type
_entity.pdbx_description
1 polymer ?
#
loop_
_entity_poly.entity_id
_entity_poly.type
_entity_poly.pdbx_seq_one_letter_code
_entity_poly.pdbx_strand_id
1 'polypeptide(L)'
;MRWTLKPKPSEDKIKHLAQALNVEDFVATLLIQRGIETFDDAKNFFRPSLEHLHDPFLMKDMDKAVARIELAIENHENILVFGDYDVDGTTAVSLVSAYLKSHYPNIATYIPDRYDEGYGISFKGIDFADDNGFSLIIALDCGIKSIDHIAYAKEKNIDFIICDHHRPGNILPDAVAILDPKREDCDYPYDELCGCGVGFKLIQALGKNRNETIEDLVPYLDLVATAIAADIVPITGENRVLAYFGLQVINSDPRPGIKALVHQVKKKVLDITDVVFIISPRINAAGRIKHGNHAVELLTEFNFEQAQQFASEIEQYNSDRKDLDKRITKEAFQQILENQEEERFSTVVFQEDWHKGVIGIVASRLIETYYRPTLVFTKSGDKYAASARSVKGFDVYNALDACAEHLEQFGGHMYAAGMTLKAENYLLFKEAFEKCVKETIQPEMRTPEIEIDAEINFSDITPKLIRILKQFEPFGPQNMTPVFMTTNVKDTGYAKTLGADEEHLRLFVKQNNSEGIAAIGFGLGKKIDITKNQNTFQLAYSLAENEWNGNVSTQLMLKDIRTNEK
;
A
#
# COMPACT_ATOMS: atom_id res chain seq x y z
N MET A 1 -24.49 -0.25 -0.65
CA MET A 1 -23.38 -0.12 0.33
C MET A 1 -23.96 -0.02 1.73
N ARG A 2 -23.27 -0.57 2.74
CA ARG A 2 -23.66 -0.44 4.15
C ARG A 2 -22.89 0.74 4.76
N TRP A 3 -23.57 1.59 5.53
CA TRP A 3 -22.91 2.67 6.29
C TRP A 3 -22.80 2.24 7.75
N THR A 4 -21.62 2.39 8.31
CA THR A 4 -21.35 2.03 9.70
C THR A 4 -20.62 3.18 10.37
N LEU A 5 -21.23 3.73 11.42
CA LEU A 5 -20.55 4.72 12.26
C LEU A 5 -19.48 4.01 13.10
N LYS A 6 -18.26 4.55 13.09
CA LYS A 6 -17.22 4.07 14.00
C LYS A 6 -17.67 4.23 15.46
N PRO A 7 -17.22 3.34 16.35
CA PRO A 7 -17.52 3.48 17.78
C PRO A 7 -17.12 4.85 18.28
N LYS A 8 -18.08 5.54 18.94
CA LYS A 8 -17.80 6.83 19.57
C LYS A 8 -16.98 6.61 20.84
N PRO A 9 -15.83 7.28 21.01
CA PRO A 9 -15.08 7.25 22.27
C PRO A 9 -15.93 7.79 23.45
N SER A 10 -15.47 7.57 24.69
CA SER A 10 -16.19 8.10 25.86
C SER A 10 -16.26 9.62 25.83
N GLU A 11 -17.40 10.18 26.25
CA GLU A 11 -17.62 11.63 26.24
C GLU A 11 -16.61 12.40 27.09
N ASP A 12 -16.15 11.81 28.20
CA ASP A 12 -15.15 12.43 29.06
C ASP A 12 -13.80 12.56 28.33
N LYS A 13 -13.35 11.54 27.61
CA LYS A 13 -12.13 11.61 26.78
C LYS A 13 -12.27 12.67 25.69
N ILE A 14 -13.41 12.69 24.99
CA ILE A 14 -13.67 13.67 23.93
C ILE A 14 -13.60 15.09 24.48
N LYS A 15 -14.33 15.39 25.55
CA LYS A 15 -14.36 16.73 26.17
C LYS A 15 -12.99 17.15 26.68
N HIS A 16 -12.28 16.23 27.34
CA HIS A 16 -10.93 16.52 27.86
C HIS A 16 -9.98 16.93 26.75
N LEU A 17 -9.90 16.12 25.66
CA LEU A 17 -9.01 16.40 24.53
C LEU A 17 -9.46 17.65 23.75
N ALA A 18 -10.77 17.83 23.54
CA ALA A 18 -11.33 19.00 22.86
C ALA A 18 -10.97 20.30 23.56
N GLN A 19 -11.08 20.33 24.90
CA GLN A 19 -10.69 21.49 25.74
C GLN A 19 -9.18 21.72 25.69
N ALA A 20 -8.37 20.66 25.82
CA ALA A 20 -6.91 20.77 25.80
C ALA A 20 -6.38 21.34 24.48
N LEU A 21 -7.01 20.99 23.34
CA LEU A 21 -6.62 21.42 22.00
C LEU A 21 -7.38 22.64 21.48
N ASN A 22 -8.43 23.07 22.18
CA ASN A 22 -9.37 24.12 21.73
C ASN A 22 -9.96 23.85 20.35
N VAL A 23 -10.51 22.63 20.19
CA VAL A 23 -11.17 22.15 18.98
C VAL A 23 -12.58 21.66 19.28
N GLU A 24 -13.38 21.46 18.24
CA GLU A 24 -14.74 20.90 18.32
C GLU A 24 -14.68 19.40 18.75
N ASP A 25 -15.71 18.92 19.46
CA ASP A 25 -15.79 17.54 19.98
C ASP A 25 -15.60 16.47 18.90
N PHE A 26 -16.11 16.69 17.70
CA PHE A 26 -15.94 15.72 16.59
C PHE A 26 -14.49 15.67 16.11
N VAL A 27 -13.71 16.77 16.18
CA VAL A 27 -12.27 16.75 15.86
C VAL A 27 -11.49 15.94 16.91
N ALA A 28 -11.81 16.11 18.18
CA ALA A 28 -11.25 15.27 19.24
C ALA A 28 -11.62 13.79 19.04
N THR A 29 -12.86 13.51 18.61
CA THR A 29 -13.32 12.16 18.26
C THR A 29 -12.45 11.54 17.15
N LEU A 30 -12.18 12.28 16.08
CA LEU A 30 -11.31 11.83 14.99
C LEU A 30 -9.89 11.48 15.48
N LEU A 31 -9.35 12.26 16.40
CA LEU A 31 -8.01 12.03 16.98
C LEU A 31 -8.00 10.77 17.84
N ILE A 32 -8.98 10.64 18.75
CA ILE A 32 -9.07 9.47 19.65
C ILE A 32 -9.29 8.17 18.87
N GLN A 33 -10.10 8.20 17.80
CA GLN A 33 -10.29 7.04 16.90
C GLN A 33 -8.99 6.61 16.20
N ARG A 34 -7.95 7.45 16.21
CA ARG A 34 -6.60 7.21 15.69
C ARG A 34 -5.58 6.91 16.78
N GLY A 35 -6.04 6.70 18.02
CA GLY A 35 -5.17 6.43 19.16
C GLY A 35 -4.46 7.68 19.74
N ILE A 36 -4.89 8.88 19.35
CA ILE A 36 -4.31 10.15 19.82
C ILE A 36 -5.20 10.67 20.95
N GLU A 37 -4.78 10.44 22.20
CA GLU A 37 -5.61 10.67 23.37
C GLU A 37 -5.14 11.83 24.27
N THR A 38 -3.90 12.29 24.09
CA THR A 38 -3.29 13.35 24.91
C THR A 38 -2.91 14.58 24.08
N PHE A 39 -2.63 15.69 24.77
CA PHE A 39 -2.11 16.90 24.13
C PHE A 39 -0.75 16.65 23.45
N ASP A 40 0.12 15.89 24.10
CA ASP A 40 1.46 15.60 23.57
C ASP A 40 1.39 14.67 22.34
N ASP A 41 0.52 13.66 22.36
CA ASP A 41 0.25 12.83 21.17
C ASP A 41 -0.24 13.69 20.02
N ALA A 42 -1.20 14.57 20.25
CA ALA A 42 -1.73 15.48 19.24
C ALA A 42 -0.67 16.45 18.72
N LYS A 43 0.20 16.97 19.60
CA LYS A 43 1.33 17.83 19.22
C LYS A 43 2.27 17.08 18.29
N ASN A 44 2.66 15.85 18.62
CA ASN A 44 3.55 15.02 17.80
C ASN A 44 2.89 14.63 16.45
N PHE A 45 1.59 14.32 16.48
CA PHE A 45 0.82 14.00 15.29
C PHE A 45 0.73 15.18 14.31
N PHE A 46 0.42 16.40 14.79
CA PHE A 46 0.30 17.59 13.97
C PHE A 46 1.63 18.25 13.61
N ARG A 47 2.69 17.93 14.31
CA ARG A 47 4.05 18.49 14.13
C ARG A 47 5.08 17.37 14.10
N PRO A 48 5.08 16.51 13.06
CA PRO A 48 6.10 15.49 12.89
C PRO A 48 7.50 16.12 12.93
N SER A 49 8.42 15.47 13.66
CA SER A 49 9.83 15.86 13.74
C SER A 49 10.71 14.63 13.51
N LEU A 50 11.87 14.80 12.87
CA LEU A 50 12.86 13.72 12.72
C LEU A 50 13.39 13.24 14.09
N GLU A 51 13.30 14.07 15.13
CA GLU A 51 13.63 13.69 16.51
C GLU A 51 12.66 12.65 17.10
N HIS A 52 11.49 12.43 16.49
CA HIS A 52 10.56 11.38 16.91
C HIS A 52 10.95 10.00 16.39
N LEU A 53 11.97 9.88 15.55
CA LEU A 53 12.49 8.60 15.11
C LEU A 53 13.26 7.92 16.24
N HIS A 54 12.97 6.64 16.45
CA HIS A 54 13.63 5.86 17.49
C HIS A 54 15.10 5.59 17.15
N ASP A 55 15.90 5.34 18.19
CA ASP A 55 17.27 4.89 17.99
C ASP A 55 17.30 3.55 17.24
N PRO A 56 17.99 3.46 16.09
CA PRO A 56 18.07 2.22 15.32
C PRO A 56 18.67 1.06 16.11
N PHE A 57 19.57 1.32 17.08
CA PHE A 57 20.18 0.29 17.91
C PHE A 57 19.21 -0.35 18.94
N LEU A 58 17.98 0.14 19.08
CA LEU A 58 16.94 -0.56 19.83
C LEU A 58 16.39 -1.78 19.05
N MET A 59 16.62 -1.85 17.74
CA MET A 59 16.22 -3.00 16.94
C MET A 59 17.18 -4.17 17.20
N LYS A 60 16.62 -5.32 17.50
CA LYS A 60 17.38 -6.55 17.79
C LYS A 60 18.38 -6.86 16.68
N ASP A 61 19.60 -7.25 17.03
CA ASP A 61 20.72 -7.58 16.14
C ASP A 61 21.27 -6.41 15.28
N MET A 62 20.82 -5.16 15.48
CA MET A 62 21.34 -4.02 14.72
C MET A 62 22.85 -3.82 14.92
N ASP A 63 23.35 -4.03 16.14
CA ASP A 63 24.77 -4.00 16.47
C ASP A 63 25.57 -5.04 15.68
N LYS A 64 25.05 -6.26 15.55
CA LYS A 64 25.67 -7.36 14.77
C LYS A 64 25.64 -7.05 13.28
N ALA A 65 24.54 -6.52 12.76
CA ALA A 65 24.41 -6.15 11.36
C ALA A 65 25.45 -5.09 10.98
N VAL A 66 25.54 -4.02 11.76
CA VAL A 66 26.52 -2.95 11.58
C VAL A 66 27.94 -3.48 11.66
N ALA A 67 28.28 -4.24 12.71
CA ALA A 67 29.62 -4.82 12.88
C ALA A 67 30.01 -5.73 11.70
N ARG A 68 29.08 -6.55 11.17
CA ARG A 68 29.37 -7.43 10.02
C ARG A 68 29.59 -6.66 8.72
N ILE A 69 28.83 -5.60 8.48
CA ILE A 69 29.01 -4.73 7.31
C ILE A 69 30.35 -4.00 7.38
N GLU A 70 30.69 -3.43 8.54
CA GLU A 70 31.96 -2.73 8.72
C GLU A 70 33.15 -3.68 8.57
N LEU A 71 33.06 -4.90 9.10
CA LEU A 71 34.08 -5.95 8.89
C LEU A 71 34.22 -6.31 7.40
N ALA A 72 33.12 -6.41 6.65
CA ALA A 72 33.18 -6.66 5.22
C ALA A 72 33.90 -5.53 4.46
N ILE A 73 33.65 -4.28 4.84
CA ILE A 73 34.30 -3.11 4.26
C ILE A 73 35.82 -3.11 4.59
N GLU A 74 36.19 -3.38 5.84
CA GLU A 74 37.58 -3.47 6.27
C GLU A 74 38.35 -4.57 5.54
N ASN A 75 37.72 -5.71 5.31
CA ASN A 75 38.31 -6.86 4.62
C ASN A 75 38.24 -6.77 3.09
N HIS A 76 37.68 -5.68 2.53
CA HIS A 76 37.45 -5.52 1.09
C HIS A 76 36.56 -6.61 0.46
N GLU A 77 35.60 -7.13 1.20
CA GLU A 77 34.65 -8.14 0.74
C GLU A 77 33.64 -7.58 -0.25
N ASN A 78 33.15 -8.42 -1.16
CA ASN A 78 32.03 -8.05 -2.04
C ASN A 78 30.70 -8.23 -1.28
N ILE A 79 29.84 -7.21 -1.32
CA ILE A 79 28.53 -7.19 -0.65
C ILE A 79 27.43 -7.17 -1.71
N LEU A 80 26.48 -8.11 -1.61
CA LEU A 80 25.30 -8.16 -2.45
C LEU A 80 24.10 -7.61 -1.68
N VAL A 81 23.45 -6.58 -2.19
CA VAL A 81 22.18 -6.05 -1.68
C VAL A 81 21.07 -6.71 -2.47
N PHE A 82 20.35 -7.59 -1.80
CA PHE A 82 19.27 -8.41 -2.35
C PHE A 82 17.91 -7.90 -1.87
N GLY A 83 16.87 -7.94 -2.69
CA GLY A 83 15.51 -7.61 -2.25
C GLY A 83 14.46 -8.14 -3.20
N ASP A 84 13.18 -8.06 -2.78
CA ASP A 84 12.08 -8.50 -3.62
C ASP A 84 11.82 -7.55 -4.82
N TYR A 85 11.01 -7.99 -5.76
CA TYR A 85 10.74 -7.31 -7.04
C TYR A 85 9.61 -6.27 -7.00
N ASP A 86 8.94 -6.06 -5.89
CA ASP A 86 7.90 -5.04 -5.75
C ASP A 86 8.46 -3.66 -5.38
N VAL A 87 7.59 -2.71 -5.05
CA VAL A 87 8.04 -1.34 -4.76
C VAL A 87 8.81 -1.28 -3.46
N ASP A 88 8.40 -2.00 -2.41
CA ASP A 88 9.08 -1.97 -1.13
C ASP A 88 10.48 -2.59 -1.27
N GLY A 89 10.59 -3.80 -1.84
CA GLY A 89 11.87 -4.46 -2.07
C GLY A 89 12.81 -3.65 -2.98
N THR A 90 12.33 -3.15 -4.12
CA THR A 90 13.18 -2.38 -5.06
C THR A 90 13.61 -1.03 -4.51
N THR A 91 12.76 -0.33 -3.75
CA THR A 91 13.15 0.92 -3.07
C THR A 91 14.12 0.67 -1.92
N ALA A 92 13.93 -0.41 -1.16
CA ALA A 92 14.85 -0.82 -0.10
C ALA A 92 16.25 -1.14 -0.64
N VAL A 93 16.32 -1.94 -1.73
CA VAL A 93 17.59 -2.23 -2.43
C VAL A 93 18.24 -0.95 -2.95
N SER A 94 17.45 -0.06 -3.56
CA SER A 94 17.96 1.21 -4.09
C SER A 94 18.50 2.10 -2.96
N LEU A 95 17.80 2.17 -1.83
CA LEU A 95 18.19 2.96 -0.67
C LEU A 95 19.51 2.47 -0.07
N VAL A 96 19.56 1.19 0.31
CA VAL A 96 20.72 0.62 0.99
C VAL A 96 21.93 0.54 0.06
N SER A 97 21.75 0.15 -1.21
CA SER A 97 22.86 0.10 -2.16
C SER A 97 23.41 1.48 -2.51
N ALA A 98 22.56 2.51 -2.67
CA ALA A 98 23.01 3.86 -2.92
C ALA A 98 23.81 4.42 -1.74
N TYR A 99 23.33 4.21 -0.51
CA TYR A 99 24.04 4.61 0.70
C TYR A 99 25.39 3.90 0.83
N LEU A 100 25.43 2.57 0.70
CA LEU A 100 26.67 1.82 0.80
C LEU A 100 27.66 2.18 -0.30
N LYS A 101 27.22 2.33 -1.55
CA LYS A 101 28.09 2.73 -2.68
C LYS A 101 28.73 4.10 -2.51
N SER A 102 28.13 5.02 -1.77
CA SER A 102 28.74 6.31 -1.46
C SER A 102 29.94 6.21 -0.52
N HIS A 103 30.08 5.08 0.19
CA HIS A 103 31.17 4.84 1.15
C HIS A 103 32.08 3.67 0.74
N TYR A 104 31.57 2.74 -0.09
CA TYR A 104 32.29 1.52 -0.44
C TYR A 104 31.93 1.04 -1.85
N PRO A 105 32.95 0.79 -2.75
CA PRO A 105 32.66 0.52 -4.16
C PRO A 105 32.18 -0.91 -4.45
N ASN A 106 32.55 -1.93 -3.61
CA ASN A 106 32.29 -3.33 -3.92
C ASN A 106 30.87 -3.75 -3.54
N ILE A 107 29.88 -3.03 -4.04
CA ILE A 107 28.45 -3.26 -3.82
C ILE A 107 27.78 -3.60 -5.13
N ALA A 108 27.06 -4.72 -5.19
CA ALA A 108 26.15 -5.05 -6.27
C ALA A 108 24.71 -5.22 -5.76
N THR A 109 23.76 -5.27 -6.66
CA THR A 109 22.34 -5.46 -6.36
C THR A 109 21.80 -6.69 -7.07
N TYR A 110 20.81 -7.36 -6.47
CA TYR A 110 20.11 -8.50 -7.05
C TYR A 110 18.62 -8.41 -6.74
N ILE A 111 17.80 -8.55 -7.77
CA ILE A 111 16.36 -8.72 -7.66
C ILE A 111 16.00 -10.07 -8.31
N PRO A 112 15.27 -10.96 -7.64
CA PRO A 112 14.90 -12.25 -8.22
C PRO A 112 13.90 -12.08 -9.38
N ASP A 113 13.97 -12.97 -10.36
CA ASP A 113 12.96 -13.03 -11.40
C ASP A 113 11.63 -13.56 -10.84
N ARG A 114 10.58 -12.77 -10.99
CA ARG A 114 9.24 -13.07 -10.47
C ARG A 114 8.68 -14.42 -10.93
N TYR A 115 9.05 -14.86 -12.13
CA TYR A 115 8.47 -16.03 -12.78
C TYR A 115 9.33 -17.29 -12.61
N ASP A 116 10.65 -17.12 -12.67
CA ASP A 116 11.62 -18.20 -12.60
C ASP A 116 12.07 -18.53 -11.18
N GLU A 117 12.12 -17.51 -10.30
CA GLU A 117 12.65 -17.64 -8.93
C GLU A 117 11.55 -17.52 -7.87
N GLY A 118 10.51 -16.73 -8.16
CA GLY A 118 9.42 -16.48 -7.22
C GLY A 118 9.68 -15.29 -6.30
N TYR A 119 9.03 -15.30 -5.14
CA TYR A 119 9.12 -14.23 -4.14
C TYR A 119 10.24 -14.50 -3.14
N GLY A 120 11.01 -13.46 -2.82
CA GLY A 120 12.00 -13.47 -1.75
C GLY A 120 13.33 -14.12 -2.14
N ILE A 121 14.06 -14.65 -1.14
CA ILE A 121 15.38 -15.24 -1.34
C ILE A 121 15.27 -16.49 -2.21
N SER A 122 16.16 -16.61 -3.22
CA SER A 122 16.20 -17.72 -4.15
C SER A 122 17.55 -18.45 -4.10
N PHE A 123 17.56 -19.76 -4.39
CA PHE A 123 18.79 -20.52 -4.57
C PHE A 123 19.65 -19.96 -5.72
N LYS A 124 19.02 -19.51 -6.82
CA LYS A 124 19.73 -18.86 -7.94
C LYS A 124 20.45 -17.59 -7.52
N GLY A 125 19.82 -16.77 -6.67
CA GLY A 125 20.46 -15.57 -6.13
C GLY A 125 21.65 -15.88 -5.23
N ILE A 126 21.59 -16.98 -4.46
CA ILE A 126 22.72 -17.46 -3.64
C ILE A 126 23.82 -18.02 -4.54
N ASP A 127 23.49 -18.81 -5.57
CA ASP A 127 24.47 -19.30 -6.55
C ASP A 127 25.15 -18.16 -7.30
N PHE A 128 24.38 -17.12 -7.68
CA PHE A 128 24.94 -15.90 -8.27
C PHE A 128 25.95 -15.23 -7.33
N ALA A 129 25.66 -15.18 -6.03
CA ALA A 129 26.56 -14.59 -5.04
C ALA A 129 27.86 -15.42 -4.92
N ASP A 130 27.77 -16.74 -4.87
CA ASP A 130 28.90 -17.66 -4.81
C ASP A 130 29.79 -17.55 -6.06
N ASP A 131 29.18 -17.65 -7.25
CA ASP A 131 29.87 -17.60 -8.55
C ASP A 131 30.61 -16.26 -8.77
N ASN A 132 30.14 -15.17 -8.15
CA ASN A 132 30.73 -13.83 -8.28
C ASN A 132 31.54 -13.40 -7.04
N GLY A 133 31.78 -14.30 -6.08
CA GLY A 133 32.65 -14.07 -4.94
C GLY A 133 32.09 -13.06 -3.92
N PHE A 134 30.78 -13.02 -3.73
CA PHE A 134 30.16 -12.27 -2.64
C PHE A 134 30.20 -13.12 -1.35
N SER A 135 30.63 -12.52 -0.25
CA SER A 135 30.70 -13.16 1.07
C SER A 135 29.61 -12.70 2.02
N LEU A 136 28.90 -11.61 1.68
CA LEU A 136 27.82 -11.06 2.48
C LEU A 136 26.63 -10.68 1.56
N ILE A 137 25.44 -11.16 1.94
CA ILE A 137 24.17 -10.75 1.35
C ILE A 137 23.38 -9.96 2.39
N ILE A 138 22.92 -8.76 2.03
CA ILE A 138 21.96 -7.97 2.80
C ILE A 138 20.61 -8.14 2.11
N ALA A 139 19.74 -8.94 2.70
CA ALA A 139 18.38 -9.20 2.18
C ALA A 139 17.41 -8.18 2.74
N LEU A 140 16.64 -7.53 1.87
CA LEU A 140 15.73 -6.44 2.18
C LEU A 140 14.30 -6.84 1.78
N ASP A 141 13.34 -6.57 2.65
CA ASP A 141 11.92 -6.87 2.44
C ASP A 141 11.63 -8.35 2.20
N CYS A 142 12.50 -9.23 2.66
CA CYS A 142 12.36 -10.68 2.54
C CYS A 142 13.36 -11.41 3.45
N GLY A 143 13.10 -12.70 3.66
CA GLY A 143 14.08 -13.59 4.25
C GLY A 143 13.73 -14.13 5.64
N ILE A 144 12.80 -13.53 6.38
CA ILE A 144 12.48 -13.94 7.77
C ILE A 144 12.01 -15.40 7.90
N LYS A 145 11.53 -16.02 6.81
CA LYS A 145 11.11 -17.43 6.75
C LYS A 145 12.02 -18.32 5.90
N SER A 146 13.13 -17.81 5.40
CA SER A 146 14.00 -18.49 4.41
C SER A 146 15.04 -19.41 5.05
N ILE A 147 14.60 -20.36 5.90
CA ILE A 147 15.49 -21.23 6.68
C ILE A 147 16.42 -22.04 5.78
N ASP A 148 15.87 -22.74 4.78
CA ASP A 148 16.65 -23.63 3.90
C ASP A 148 17.62 -22.84 3.01
N HIS A 149 17.23 -21.65 2.56
CA HIS A 149 18.09 -20.78 1.75
C HIS A 149 19.28 -20.27 2.56
N ILE A 150 19.08 -19.87 3.82
CA ILE A 150 20.15 -19.41 4.69
C ILE A 150 21.10 -20.57 5.05
N ALA A 151 20.56 -21.77 5.29
CA ALA A 151 21.39 -22.97 5.50
C ALA A 151 22.26 -23.26 4.27
N TYR A 152 21.69 -23.19 3.06
CA TYR A 152 22.42 -23.38 1.81
C TYR A 152 23.51 -22.31 1.60
N ALA A 153 23.25 -21.05 1.91
CA ALA A 153 24.24 -19.99 1.82
C ALA A 153 25.41 -20.21 2.79
N LYS A 154 25.14 -20.72 4.00
CA LYS A 154 26.17 -21.09 4.96
C LYS A 154 27.13 -22.18 4.45
N GLU A 155 26.63 -23.19 3.73
CA GLU A 155 27.47 -24.23 3.10
C GLU A 155 28.45 -23.61 2.09
N LYS A 156 28.10 -22.45 1.51
CA LYS A 156 28.92 -21.67 0.56
C LYS A 156 29.79 -20.60 1.23
N ASN A 157 29.78 -20.50 2.56
CA ASN A 157 30.46 -19.47 3.35
C ASN A 157 29.97 -18.03 3.01
N ILE A 158 28.68 -17.88 2.72
CA ILE A 158 28.04 -16.59 2.49
C ILE A 158 27.20 -16.24 3.71
N ASP A 159 27.51 -15.11 4.33
CA ASP A 159 26.78 -14.57 5.46
C ASP A 159 25.53 -13.81 5.00
N PHE A 160 24.48 -13.84 5.82
CA PHE A 160 23.26 -13.06 5.60
C PHE A 160 22.98 -12.08 6.73
N ILE A 161 22.55 -10.87 6.34
CA ILE A 161 21.84 -9.92 7.18
C ILE A 161 20.43 -9.80 6.58
N ILE A 162 19.41 -10.10 7.39
CA ILE A 162 18.00 -10.02 6.98
C ILE A 162 17.41 -8.73 7.54
N CYS A 163 16.84 -7.91 6.66
CA CYS A 163 16.10 -6.68 6.98
C CYS A 163 14.67 -6.87 6.46
N ASP A 164 13.78 -7.36 7.31
CA ASP A 164 12.43 -7.76 6.94
C ASP A 164 11.40 -7.14 7.89
N HIS A 165 10.14 -7.14 7.51
CA HIS A 165 9.03 -6.66 8.30
C HIS A 165 7.83 -7.62 8.26
N HIS A 166 7.96 -8.73 7.58
CA HIS A 166 6.95 -9.77 7.52
C HIS A 166 6.88 -10.53 8.86
N ARG A 167 5.70 -11.07 9.15
CA ARG A 167 5.50 -11.85 10.37
C ARG A 167 6.45 -13.05 10.41
N PRO A 168 7.27 -13.19 11.45
CA PRO A 168 8.18 -14.31 11.60
C PRO A 168 7.48 -15.68 11.66
N GLY A 169 8.21 -16.73 11.29
CA GLY A 169 7.78 -18.11 11.56
C GLY A 169 8.11 -18.53 13.00
N ASN A 170 7.74 -19.76 13.37
CA ASN A 170 8.07 -20.34 14.68
C ASN A 170 9.59 -20.53 14.90
N ILE A 171 10.34 -20.64 13.81
CA ILE A 171 11.79 -20.79 13.81
C ILE A 171 12.35 -19.70 12.91
N LEU A 172 13.37 -19.01 13.40
CA LEU A 172 14.10 -18.00 12.62
C LEU A 172 15.24 -18.65 11.83
N PRO A 173 15.58 -18.12 10.64
CA PRO A 173 16.77 -18.56 9.90
C PRO A 173 18.06 -18.25 10.69
N ASP A 174 19.09 -19.07 10.51
CA ASP A 174 20.38 -18.90 11.18
C ASP A 174 21.29 -17.90 10.44
N ALA A 175 20.84 -16.66 10.33
CA ALA A 175 21.57 -15.53 9.75
C ALA A 175 22.45 -14.84 10.80
N VAL A 176 23.46 -14.07 10.36
CA VAL A 176 24.35 -13.29 11.24
C VAL A 176 23.57 -12.26 12.05
N ALA A 177 22.60 -11.61 11.38
CA ALA A 177 21.71 -10.65 12.00
C ALA A 177 20.33 -10.69 11.34
N ILE A 178 19.29 -10.49 12.13
CA ILE A 178 17.90 -10.42 11.66
C ILE A 178 17.25 -9.15 12.22
N LEU A 179 17.12 -8.16 11.38
CA LEU A 179 16.45 -6.89 11.67
C LEU A 179 14.98 -7.01 11.26
N ASP A 180 14.15 -7.33 12.22
CA ASP A 180 12.70 -7.39 12.03
C ASP A 180 12.02 -6.97 13.33
N PRO A 181 11.30 -5.83 13.33
CA PRO A 181 10.67 -5.31 14.53
C PRO A 181 9.48 -6.16 15.01
N LYS A 182 8.96 -7.10 14.18
CA LYS A 182 7.86 -8.00 14.55
C LYS A 182 8.31 -9.30 15.24
N ARG A 183 9.61 -9.47 15.47
CA ARG A 183 10.12 -10.60 16.25
C ARG A 183 9.68 -10.49 17.71
N GLU A 184 9.30 -11.61 18.31
CA GLU A 184 8.89 -11.65 19.73
C GLU A 184 10.00 -11.22 20.71
N ASP A 185 11.28 -11.36 20.32
CA ASP A 185 12.44 -10.98 21.12
C ASP A 185 13.02 -9.60 20.76
N CYS A 186 12.28 -8.79 20.00
CA CYS A 186 12.68 -7.44 19.60
C CYS A 186 11.87 -6.38 20.36
N ASP A 187 12.55 -5.58 21.16
CA ASP A 187 11.93 -4.49 21.93
C ASP A 187 11.89 -3.16 21.18
N TYR A 188 11.97 -3.20 19.84
CA TYR A 188 11.87 -1.98 19.03
C TYR A 188 10.49 -1.33 19.20
N PRO A 189 10.40 -0.03 19.52
CA PRO A 189 9.12 0.59 19.93
C PRO A 189 8.05 0.69 18.85
N TYR A 190 8.38 0.42 17.57
CA TYR A 190 7.47 0.52 16.45
C TYR A 190 7.64 -0.64 15.47
N ASP A 191 6.67 -1.54 15.39
CA ASP A 191 6.73 -2.80 14.65
C ASP A 191 6.12 -2.76 13.24
N GLU A 192 5.56 -1.61 12.82
CA GLU A 192 4.87 -1.45 11.55
C GLU A 192 5.71 -0.77 10.44
N LEU A 193 7.03 -0.77 10.56
CA LEU A 193 7.90 -0.33 9.47
C LEU A 193 7.68 -1.20 8.22
N CYS A 194 7.78 -0.63 7.01
CA CYS A 194 7.92 -1.40 5.77
C CYS A 194 9.38 -1.89 5.60
N GLY A 195 9.63 -2.78 4.64
CA GLY A 195 10.98 -3.32 4.40
C GLY A 195 12.02 -2.25 4.09
N CYS A 196 11.66 -1.24 3.27
CA CYS A 196 12.50 -0.06 3.03
C CYS A 196 12.70 0.77 4.31
N GLY A 197 11.71 0.84 5.18
CA GLY A 197 11.82 1.48 6.50
C GLY A 197 12.84 0.77 7.40
N VAL A 198 12.86 -0.56 7.42
CA VAL A 198 13.88 -1.34 8.12
C VAL A 198 15.27 -1.10 7.50
N GLY A 199 15.37 -1.09 6.17
CA GLY A 199 16.59 -0.70 5.46
C GLY A 199 17.06 0.71 5.80
N PHE A 200 16.14 1.66 5.98
CA PHE A 200 16.46 3.01 6.44
C PHE A 200 17.02 3.01 7.86
N LYS A 201 16.49 2.20 8.77
CA LYS A 201 17.06 2.06 10.13
C LYS A 201 18.47 1.48 10.10
N LEU A 202 18.78 0.57 9.17
CA LEU A 202 20.13 0.04 8.98
C LEU A 202 21.10 1.15 8.54
N ILE A 203 20.76 1.96 7.53
CA ILE A 203 21.64 3.07 7.12
C ILE A 203 21.74 4.16 8.19
N GLN A 204 20.68 4.38 8.99
CA GLN A 204 20.72 5.30 10.13
C GLN A 204 21.73 4.82 11.20
N ALA A 205 21.80 3.51 11.47
CA ALA A 205 22.75 2.93 12.40
C ALA A 205 24.20 3.03 11.87
N LEU A 206 24.41 2.72 10.59
CA LEU A 206 25.72 2.89 9.93
C LEU A 206 26.18 4.35 9.92
N GLY A 207 25.27 5.28 9.64
CA GLY A 207 25.55 6.71 9.65
C GLY A 207 25.97 7.23 11.03
N LYS A 208 25.28 6.77 12.10
CA LYS A 208 25.68 7.13 13.48
C LYS A 208 27.13 6.75 13.80
N ASN A 209 27.59 5.60 13.35
CA ASN A 209 29.00 5.19 13.55
C ASN A 209 29.98 6.05 12.74
N ARG A 210 29.50 6.70 11.68
CA ARG A 210 30.30 7.62 10.83
C ARG A 210 30.12 9.09 11.21
N ASN A 211 29.44 9.38 12.33
CA ASN A 211 29.08 10.71 12.79
C ASN A 211 28.19 11.50 11.81
N GLU A 212 27.40 10.80 11.01
CA GLU A 212 26.35 11.41 10.19
C GLU A 212 25.13 11.72 11.07
N THR A 213 24.42 12.77 10.73
CA THR A 213 23.17 13.18 11.39
C THR A 213 21.96 12.63 10.62
N ILE A 214 20.78 12.74 11.19
CA ILE A 214 19.56 12.32 10.50
C ILE A 214 19.29 13.20 9.25
N GLU A 215 19.71 14.44 9.27
CA GLU A 215 19.59 15.40 8.17
C GLU A 215 20.36 14.95 6.92
N ASP A 216 21.50 14.28 7.10
CA ASP A 216 22.31 13.72 6.01
C ASP A 216 21.57 12.58 5.29
N LEU A 217 20.62 11.94 5.98
CA LEU A 217 19.82 10.85 5.44
C LEU A 217 18.46 11.29 4.86
N VAL A 218 18.05 12.54 5.07
CA VAL A 218 16.79 13.08 4.53
C VAL A 218 16.64 12.86 3.02
N PRO A 219 17.70 12.99 2.17
CA PRO A 219 17.57 12.74 0.72
C PRO A 219 17.09 11.34 0.35
N TYR A 220 17.23 10.34 1.23
CA TYR A 220 16.76 8.96 1.00
C TYR A 220 15.28 8.76 1.33
N LEU A 221 14.63 9.74 1.98
CA LEU A 221 13.25 9.61 2.44
C LEU A 221 12.23 9.60 1.29
N ASP A 222 12.59 10.04 0.10
CA ASP A 222 11.76 9.91 -1.09
C ASP A 222 11.48 8.44 -1.45
N LEU A 223 12.47 7.55 -1.27
CA LEU A 223 12.29 6.11 -1.42
C LEU A 223 11.44 5.51 -0.30
N VAL A 224 11.72 5.91 0.95
CA VAL A 224 10.98 5.40 2.11
C VAL A 224 9.50 5.77 2.04
N ALA A 225 9.18 7.03 1.69
CA ALA A 225 7.78 7.45 1.50
C ALA A 225 7.11 6.71 0.35
N THR A 226 7.85 6.40 -0.71
CA THR A 226 7.35 5.62 -1.85
C THR A 226 7.03 4.17 -1.43
N ALA A 227 7.89 3.56 -0.63
CA ALA A 227 7.67 2.23 -0.06
C ALA A 227 6.46 2.19 0.88
N ILE A 228 6.42 3.08 1.87
CA ILE A 228 5.29 3.20 2.84
C ILE A 228 3.96 3.31 2.11
N ALA A 229 3.90 4.13 1.05
CA ALA A 229 2.69 4.31 0.26
C ALA A 229 2.30 3.04 -0.52
N ALA A 230 3.28 2.33 -1.08
CA ALA A 230 3.05 1.17 -1.95
C ALA A 230 2.70 -0.11 -1.18
N ASP A 231 3.34 -0.33 -0.04
CA ASP A 231 3.13 -1.51 0.80
C ASP A 231 1.90 -1.37 1.73
N ILE A 232 1.28 -0.18 1.74
CA ILE A 232 0.02 0.08 2.47
C ILE A 232 0.18 -0.14 3.99
N VAL A 233 1.37 0.09 4.54
CA VAL A 233 1.62 0.03 5.98
C VAL A 233 0.94 1.19 6.73
N PRO A 234 0.68 1.06 8.04
CA PRO A 234 0.05 2.12 8.84
C PRO A 234 0.79 3.46 8.78
N ILE A 235 0.05 4.55 8.58
CA ILE A 235 0.57 5.93 8.62
C ILE A 235 0.50 6.47 10.07
N THR A 236 1.19 5.78 10.95
CA THR A 236 1.32 6.08 12.38
C THR A 236 2.78 6.11 12.78
N GLY A 237 3.10 6.50 14.01
CA GLY A 237 4.46 6.44 14.57
C GLY A 237 5.55 6.92 13.61
N GLU A 238 6.60 6.12 13.45
CA GLU A 238 7.72 6.44 12.56
C GLU A 238 7.32 6.51 11.08
N ASN A 239 6.41 5.63 10.60
CA ASN A 239 5.95 5.69 9.20
C ASN A 239 5.32 7.04 8.87
N ARG A 240 4.58 7.66 9.81
CA ARG A 240 4.03 9.00 9.61
C ARG A 240 5.14 10.04 9.48
N VAL A 241 6.16 9.99 10.33
CA VAL A 241 7.31 10.91 10.28
C VAL A 241 8.06 10.74 8.96
N LEU A 242 8.41 9.51 8.60
CA LEU A 242 9.15 9.18 7.38
C LEU A 242 8.37 9.57 6.12
N ALA A 243 7.05 9.28 6.07
CA ALA A 243 6.20 9.67 4.95
C ALA A 243 6.04 11.20 4.85
N TYR A 244 5.89 11.90 5.97
CA TYR A 244 5.77 13.36 6.01
C TYR A 244 7.00 14.05 5.42
N PHE A 245 8.19 13.71 5.89
CA PHE A 245 9.45 14.29 5.37
C PHE A 245 9.78 13.77 3.97
N GLY A 246 9.52 12.49 3.68
CA GLY A 246 9.73 11.93 2.35
C GLY A 246 8.86 12.56 1.27
N LEU A 247 7.59 12.90 1.58
CA LEU A 247 6.75 13.69 0.67
C LEU A 247 7.29 15.11 0.45
N GLN A 248 7.92 15.73 1.45
CA GLN A 248 8.59 17.01 1.25
C GLN A 248 9.77 16.87 0.28
N VAL A 249 10.58 15.80 0.40
CA VAL A 249 11.66 15.52 -0.55
C VAL A 249 11.09 15.30 -1.96
N ILE A 250 10.07 14.46 -2.12
CA ILE A 250 9.41 14.21 -3.42
C ILE A 250 8.92 15.51 -4.06
N ASN A 251 8.43 16.47 -3.28
CA ASN A 251 7.87 17.73 -3.76
C ASN A 251 8.87 18.87 -3.90
N SER A 252 10.12 18.72 -3.42
CA SER A 252 11.14 19.77 -3.49
C SER A 252 12.31 19.37 -4.40
N ASP A 253 13.12 18.42 -3.95
CA ASP A 253 14.31 17.96 -4.68
C ASP A 253 14.44 16.42 -4.59
N PRO A 254 13.54 15.68 -5.26
CA PRO A 254 13.62 14.22 -5.28
C PRO A 254 14.82 13.75 -6.11
N ARG A 255 15.26 12.51 -5.85
CA ARG A 255 16.28 11.87 -6.69
C ARG A 255 15.90 11.86 -8.17
N PRO A 256 16.88 11.83 -9.09
CA PRO A 256 16.61 11.89 -10.54
C PRO A 256 15.59 10.88 -11.03
N GLY A 257 15.59 9.64 -10.51
CA GLY A 257 14.63 8.60 -10.89
C GLY A 257 13.18 8.96 -10.52
N ILE A 258 12.93 9.39 -9.29
CA ILE A 258 11.59 9.85 -8.85
C ILE A 258 11.19 11.10 -9.63
N LYS A 259 12.10 12.06 -9.80
CA LYS A 259 11.87 13.27 -10.59
C LYS A 259 11.46 12.96 -12.04
N ALA A 260 12.09 11.97 -12.66
CA ALA A 260 11.77 11.54 -14.02
C ALA A 260 10.36 10.90 -14.09
N LEU A 261 9.98 10.08 -13.12
CA LEU A 261 8.64 9.47 -13.05
C LEU A 261 7.51 10.50 -12.92
N VAL A 262 7.76 11.62 -12.23
CA VAL A 262 6.73 12.65 -11.99
C VAL A 262 6.85 13.86 -12.94
N HIS A 263 7.85 13.88 -13.81
CA HIS A 263 8.14 15.04 -14.69
C HIS A 263 6.95 15.51 -15.54
N GLN A 264 6.08 14.59 -15.96
CA GLN A 264 4.90 14.88 -16.77
C GLN A 264 3.62 15.11 -15.96
N VAL A 265 3.70 15.00 -14.63
CA VAL A 265 2.54 15.16 -13.75
C VAL A 265 2.22 16.65 -13.60
N LYS A 266 0.96 17.01 -13.91
CA LYS A 266 0.52 18.43 -13.89
C LYS A 266 0.24 18.96 -12.48
N LYS A 267 0.05 18.06 -11.50
CA LYS A 267 -0.23 18.43 -10.10
C LYS A 267 1.02 19.04 -9.48
N LYS A 268 0.89 20.20 -8.83
CA LYS A 268 2.03 20.96 -8.29
C LYS A 268 2.62 20.34 -7.03
N VAL A 269 1.77 19.77 -6.18
CA VAL A 269 2.16 19.13 -4.93
C VAL A 269 1.54 17.76 -4.89
N LEU A 270 2.37 16.72 -4.82
CA LEU A 270 1.95 15.32 -4.74
C LEU A 270 1.67 14.95 -3.29
N ASP A 271 0.57 14.25 -3.07
CA ASP A 271 0.25 13.61 -1.80
C ASP A 271 0.53 12.10 -1.84
N ILE A 272 0.26 11.42 -0.73
CA ILE A 272 0.49 9.96 -0.63
C ILE A 272 -0.34 9.17 -1.65
N THR A 273 -1.54 9.66 -1.99
CA THR A 273 -2.42 9.04 -2.99
C THR A 273 -1.80 9.11 -4.38
N ASP A 274 -1.14 10.22 -4.71
CA ASP A 274 -0.40 10.35 -5.97
C ASP A 274 0.78 9.38 -6.03
N VAL A 275 1.48 9.18 -4.92
CA VAL A 275 2.56 8.17 -4.85
C VAL A 275 2.00 6.77 -5.13
N VAL A 276 0.87 6.39 -4.51
CA VAL A 276 0.20 5.09 -4.71
C VAL A 276 -0.26 4.90 -6.17
N PHE A 277 -0.80 5.93 -6.81
CA PHE A 277 -1.44 5.78 -8.14
C PHE A 277 -0.59 6.26 -9.31
N ILE A 278 0.50 7.01 -9.08
CA ILE A 278 1.38 7.53 -10.13
C ILE A 278 2.75 6.87 -10.08
N ILE A 279 3.45 6.91 -8.93
CA ILE A 279 4.82 6.42 -8.80
C ILE A 279 4.84 4.89 -8.68
N SER A 280 4.15 4.35 -7.68
CA SER A 280 4.19 2.92 -7.36
C SER A 280 3.76 2.01 -8.51
N PRO A 281 2.70 2.30 -9.32
CA PRO A 281 2.33 1.44 -10.44
C PRO A 281 3.39 1.37 -11.55
N ARG A 282 4.18 2.43 -11.73
CA ARG A 282 5.29 2.46 -12.69
C ARG A 282 6.42 1.57 -12.23
N ILE A 283 6.87 1.73 -11.00
CA ILE A 283 7.90 0.87 -10.40
C ILE A 283 7.48 -0.60 -10.44
N ASN A 284 6.25 -0.91 -10.00
CA ASN A 284 5.71 -2.26 -10.04
C ASN A 284 5.60 -2.85 -11.46
N ALA A 285 5.41 -2.01 -12.48
CA ALA A 285 5.30 -2.49 -13.86
C ALA A 285 6.62 -3.11 -14.35
N ALA A 286 7.77 -2.64 -13.91
CA ALA A 286 9.07 -3.22 -14.21
C ALA A 286 9.11 -4.71 -13.81
N GLY A 287 8.85 -5.04 -12.55
CA GLY A 287 8.84 -6.41 -12.04
C GLY A 287 7.67 -7.29 -12.53
N ARG A 288 6.62 -6.69 -13.14
CA ARG A 288 5.48 -7.44 -13.69
C ARG A 288 5.62 -7.78 -15.16
N ILE A 289 6.22 -6.90 -15.96
CA ILE A 289 6.30 -7.01 -17.43
C ILE A 289 7.70 -7.44 -17.89
N LYS A 290 8.73 -7.05 -17.14
CA LYS A 290 10.14 -7.34 -17.41
C LYS A 290 10.83 -7.87 -16.16
N HIS A 291 11.78 -7.12 -15.61
CA HIS A 291 12.56 -7.50 -14.45
C HIS A 291 12.67 -6.33 -13.46
N GLY A 292 12.62 -6.64 -12.16
CA GLY A 292 12.68 -5.62 -11.09
C GLY A 292 13.94 -4.77 -11.09
N ASN A 293 15.06 -5.26 -11.66
CA ASN A 293 16.31 -4.50 -11.80
C ASN A 293 16.13 -3.16 -12.54
N HIS A 294 15.23 -3.08 -13.54
CA HIS A 294 14.96 -1.81 -14.24
C HIS A 294 14.45 -0.71 -13.28
N ALA A 295 13.72 -1.09 -12.24
CA ALA A 295 13.31 -0.15 -11.19
C ALA A 295 14.50 0.29 -10.35
N VAL A 296 15.38 -0.63 -9.94
CA VAL A 296 16.59 -0.30 -9.18
C VAL A 296 17.53 0.59 -10.00
N GLU A 297 17.75 0.29 -11.28
CA GLU A 297 18.54 1.12 -12.20
C GLU A 297 18.01 2.55 -12.27
N LEU A 298 16.70 2.73 -12.46
CA LEU A 298 16.06 4.04 -12.44
C LEU A 298 16.27 4.77 -11.11
N LEU A 299 16.00 4.08 -9.98
CA LEU A 299 15.97 4.69 -8.65
C LEU A 299 17.38 5.00 -8.10
N THR A 300 18.43 4.38 -8.64
CA THR A 300 19.82 4.62 -8.25
C THR A 300 20.58 5.51 -9.23
N GLU A 301 19.97 5.91 -10.35
CA GLU A 301 20.61 6.78 -11.36
C GLU A 301 20.76 8.22 -10.85
N PHE A 302 21.95 8.79 -11.00
CA PHE A 302 22.26 10.17 -10.60
C PHE A 302 22.14 11.17 -11.74
N ASN A 303 22.24 10.74 -13.00
CA ASN A 303 22.08 11.58 -14.15
C ASN A 303 20.59 11.67 -14.55
N PHE A 304 20.04 12.88 -14.56
CA PHE A 304 18.62 13.07 -14.85
C PHE A 304 18.23 12.71 -16.30
N GLU A 305 19.11 12.95 -17.28
CA GLU A 305 18.83 12.59 -18.69
C GLU A 305 18.76 11.06 -18.85
N GLN A 306 19.66 10.33 -18.19
CA GLN A 306 19.64 8.87 -18.18
C GLN A 306 18.42 8.34 -17.42
N ALA A 307 18.10 8.94 -16.28
CA ALA A 307 16.89 8.61 -15.52
C ALA A 307 15.60 8.82 -16.35
N GLN A 308 15.53 9.84 -17.20
CA GLN A 308 14.40 10.04 -18.11
C GLN A 308 14.27 8.92 -19.16
N GLN A 309 15.39 8.36 -19.64
CA GLN A 309 15.35 7.21 -20.55
C GLN A 309 14.77 5.98 -19.84
N PHE A 310 15.28 5.62 -18.66
CA PHE A 310 14.75 4.53 -17.86
C PHE A 310 13.27 4.74 -17.49
N ALA A 311 12.88 5.95 -17.11
CA ALA A 311 11.49 6.29 -16.80
C ALA A 311 10.57 6.12 -18.03
N SER A 312 11.06 6.42 -19.23
CA SER A 312 10.30 6.21 -20.48
C SER A 312 10.08 4.73 -20.79
N GLU A 313 11.06 3.88 -20.55
CA GLU A 313 10.92 2.42 -20.68
C GLU A 313 9.91 1.87 -19.66
N ILE A 314 10.01 2.31 -18.42
CA ILE A 314 9.07 1.91 -17.35
C ILE A 314 7.65 2.40 -17.64
N GLU A 315 7.47 3.60 -18.22
CA GLU A 315 6.13 4.05 -18.64
C GLU A 315 5.57 3.18 -19.75
N GLN A 316 6.41 2.68 -20.68
CA GLN A 316 5.97 1.70 -21.69
C GLN A 316 5.49 0.41 -21.01
N TYR A 317 6.25 -0.15 -20.06
CA TYR A 317 5.82 -1.35 -19.30
C TYR A 317 4.51 -1.10 -18.55
N ASN A 318 4.34 0.08 -17.98
CA ASN A 318 3.10 0.46 -17.29
C ASN A 318 1.91 0.61 -18.26
N SER A 319 2.14 1.09 -19.49
CA SER A 319 1.13 1.12 -20.54
C SER A 319 0.73 -0.28 -20.96
N ASP A 320 1.70 -1.15 -21.26
CA ASP A 320 1.47 -2.54 -21.64
C ASP A 320 0.69 -3.30 -20.56
N ARG A 321 1.07 -3.08 -19.28
CA ARG A 321 0.34 -3.64 -18.14
C ARG A 321 -1.11 -3.15 -18.08
N LYS A 322 -1.37 -1.86 -18.33
CA LYS A 322 -2.74 -1.30 -18.34
C LYS A 322 -3.58 -1.88 -19.47
N ASP A 323 -3.00 -2.12 -20.64
CA ASP A 323 -3.70 -2.69 -21.79
C ASP A 323 -4.04 -4.17 -21.53
N LEU A 324 -3.10 -4.92 -20.97
CA LEU A 324 -3.34 -6.29 -20.51
C LEU A 324 -4.44 -6.35 -19.45
N ASP A 325 -4.38 -5.49 -18.42
CA ASP A 325 -5.37 -5.38 -17.35
C ASP A 325 -6.78 -5.12 -17.92
N LYS A 326 -6.92 -4.15 -18.81
CA LYS A 326 -8.19 -3.84 -19.49
C LYS A 326 -8.74 -5.04 -20.30
N ARG A 327 -7.89 -5.66 -21.12
CA ARG A 327 -8.26 -6.80 -21.95
C ARG A 327 -8.74 -7.95 -21.08
N ILE A 328 -7.90 -8.38 -20.15
CA ILE A 328 -8.17 -9.55 -19.29
C ILE A 328 -9.40 -9.30 -18.41
N THR A 329 -9.56 -8.11 -17.87
CA THR A 329 -10.75 -7.75 -17.08
C THR A 329 -12.03 -7.87 -17.90
N LYS A 330 -12.03 -7.39 -19.15
CA LYS A 330 -13.18 -7.50 -20.05
C LYS A 330 -13.50 -8.95 -20.37
N GLU A 331 -12.49 -9.76 -20.70
CA GLU A 331 -12.64 -11.19 -21.00
C GLU A 331 -13.17 -11.96 -19.77
N ALA A 332 -12.68 -11.65 -18.57
CA ALA A 332 -13.14 -12.26 -17.31
C ALA A 332 -14.60 -11.92 -17.00
N PHE A 333 -15.04 -10.67 -17.21
CA PHE A 333 -16.45 -10.30 -17.07
C PHE A 333 -17.33 -11.03 -18.08
N GLN A 334 -16.88 -11.14 -19.33
CA GLN A 334 -17.61 -11.88 -20.35
C GLN A 334 -17.76 -13.35 -19.97
N GLN A 335 -16.71 -14.00 -19.47
CA GLN A 335 -16.74 -15.38 -19.00
C GLN A 335 -17.75 -15.60 -17.85
N ILE A 336 -17.84 -14.68 -16.89
CA ILE A 336 -18.81 -14.74 -15.80
C ILE A 336 -20.24 -14.71 -16.34
N LEU A 337 -20.53 -13.82 -17.32
CA LEU A 337 -21.86 -13.68 -17.92
C LEU A 337 -22.23 -14.90 -18.79
N GLU A 338 -21.30 -15.40 -19.63
CA GLU A 338 -21.52 -16.56 -20.49
C GLU A 338 -21.79 -17.83 -19.69
N ASN A 339 -21.12 -17.97 -18.54
CA ASN A 339 -21.32 -19.11 -17.63
C ASN A 339 -22.51 -18.91 -16.67
N GLN A 340 -23.20 -17.78 -16.69
CA GLN A 340 -24.30 -17.45 -15.78
C GLN A 340 -23.89 -17.53 -14.29
N GLU A 341 -22.70 -16.96 -13.97
CA GLU A 341 -22.09 -17.06 -12.65
C GLU A 341 -22.25 -15.78 -11.81
N GLU A 342 -23.11 -14.82 -12.22
CA GLU A 342 -23.30 -13.53 -11.55
C GLU A 342 -23.75 -13.68 -10.09
N GLU A 343 -24.58 -14.70 -9.80
CA GLU A 343 -25.18 -14.93 -8.48
C GLU A 343 -24.34 -15.85 -7.57
N ARG A 344 -23.18 -16.33 -8.01
CA ARG A 344 -22.29 -17.16 -7.18
C ARG A 344 -21.76 -16.38 -5.97
N PHE A 345 -21.29 -17.09 -4.97
CA PHE A 345 -20.67 -16.55 -3.76
C PHE A 345 -19.17 -16.28 -3.93
N SER A 346 -18.54 -16.85 -4.93
CA SER A 346 -17.16 -16.64 -5.32
C SER A 346 -17.04 -16.34 -6.83
N THR A 347 -15.92 -15.79 -7.26
CA THR A 347 -15.54 -15.69 -8.66
C THR A 347 -14.30 -16.52 -8.90
N VAL A 348 -14.38 -17.51 -9.81
CA VAL A 348 -13.24 -18.32 -10.24
C VAL A 348 -13.24 -18.38 -11.77
N VAL A 349 -12.28 -17.70 -12.38
CA VAL A 349 -12.15 -17.57 -13.84
C VAL A 349 -10.77 -18.02 -14.32
N PHE A 350 -10.70 -18.50 -15.55
CA PHE A 350 -9.47 -19.05 -16.14
C PHE A 350 -9.39 -18.75 -17.63
N GLN A 351 -8.17 -18.40 -18.08
CA GLN A 351 -7.81 -18.41 -19.49
C GLN A 351 -6.30 -18.70 -19.63
N GLU A 352 -5.93 -19.51 -20.63
CA GLU A 352 -4.54 -19.99 -20.79
C GLU A 352 -3.53 -18.87 -21.05
N ASP A 353 -3.91 -17.84 -21.80
CA ASP A 353 -3.04 -16.76 -22.27
C ASP A 353 -3.05 -15.50 -21.40
N TRP A 354 -3.73 -15.52 -20.26
CA TRP A 354 -3.71 -14.37 -19.36
C TRP A 354 -2.35 -14.20 -18.70
N HIS A 355 -1.88 -12.97 -18.65
CA HIS A 355 -0.55 -12.66 -18.16
C HIS A 355 -0.47 -12.80 -16.63
N LYS A 356 0.38 -13.72 -16.14
CA LYS A 356 0.53 -14.06 -14.71
C LYS A 356 0.81 -12.84 -13.81
N GLY A 357 1.57 -11.83 -14.30
CA GLY A 357 1.86 -10.60 -13.57
C GLY A 357 0.68 -9.64 -13.41
N VAL A 358 -0.44 -9.87 -14.11
CA VAL A 358 -1.60 -8.96 -14.15
C VAL A 358 -2.84 -9.57 -13.50
N ILE A 359 -2.97 -10.90 -13.44
CA ILE A 359 -4.18 -11.57 -12.92
C ILE A 359 -4.58 -11.14 -11.50
N GLY A 360 -3.63 -10.78 -10.64
CA GLY A 360 -3.95 -10.24 -9.30
C GLY A 360 -4.59 -8.85 -9.32
N ILE A 361 -4.26 -8.02 -10.32
CA ILE A 361 -4.91 -6.72 -10.54
C ILE A 361 -6.33 -6.95 -11.05
N VAL A 362 -6.49 -7.87 -12.00
CA VAL A 362 -7.80 -8.26 -12.54
C VAL A 362 -8.71 -8.78 -11.41
N ALA A 363 -8.20 -9.64 -10.52
CA ALA A 363 -8.98 -10.13 -9.37
C ALA A 363 -9.50 -8.96 -8.51
N SER A 364 -8.69 -7.94 -8.25
CA SER A 364 -9.13 -6.75 -7.52
C SER A 364 -10.23 -5.98 -8.26
N ARG A 365 -10.13 -5.83 -9.59
CA ARG A 365 -11.16 -5.15 -10.39
C ARG A 365 -12.49 -5.91 -10.44
N LEU A 366 -12.44 -7.23 -10.51
CA LEU A 366 -13.66 -8.05 -10.50
C LEU A 366 -14.42 -7.90 -9.16
N ILE A 367 -13.71 -7.73 -8.04
CA ILE A 367 -14.31 -7.44 -6.72
C ILE A 367 -15.05 -6.09 -6.71
N GLU A 368 -14.60 -5.09 -7.44
CA GLU A 368 -15.30 -3.80 -7.50
C GLU A 368 -16.73 -3.94 -8.06
N THR A 369 -16.96 -4.91 -8.94
CA THR A 369 -18.27 -5.20 -9.54
C THR A 369 -19.03 -6.28 -8.80
N TYR A 370 -18.38 -7.44 -8.58
CA TYR A 370 -18.94 -8.58 -7.87
C TYR A 370 -18.25 -8.70 -6.51
N TYR A 371 -18.76 -8.01 -5.50
CA TYR A 371 -18.13 -7.92 -4.18
C TYR A 371 -18.14 -9.27 -3.45
N ARG A 372 -17.17 -10.13 -3.80
CA ARG A 372 -17.00 -11.50 -3.30
C ARG A 372 -15.56 -11.99 -3.50
N PRO A 373 -15.09 -13.03 -2.77
CA PRO A 373 -13.76 -13.61 -2.97
C PRO A 373 -13.56 -14.05 -4.42
N THR A 374 -12.42 -13.64 -5.00
CA THR A 374 -12.17 -13.76 -6.45
C THR A 374 -10.80 -14.36 -6.72
N LEU A 375 -10.77 -15.37 -7.56
CA LEU A 375 -9.58 -16.07 -8.05
C LEU A 375 -9.49 -15.96 -9.57
N VAL A 376 -8.34 -15.53 -10.06
CA VAL A 376 -8.08 -15.44 -11.51
C VAL A 376 -6.91 -16.36 -11.83
N PHE A 377 -7.20 -17.39 -12.65
CA PHE A 377 -6.24 -18.40 -13.05
C PHE A 377 -5.68 -18.15 -14.44
N THR A 378 -4.45 -18.60 -14.66
CA THR A 378 -3.79 -18.68 -15.96
C THR A 378 -2.91 -19.92 -16.04
N LYS A 379 -2.45 -20.28 -17.25
CA LYS A 379 -1.51 -21.37 -17.43
C LYS A 379 -0.10 -20.95 -17.03
N SER A 380 0.61 -21.84 -16.35
CA SER A 380 2.01 -21.64 -15.92
C SER A 380 2.77 -22.97 -16.10
N GLY A 381 3.42 -23.15 -17.26
CA GLY A 381 4.01 -24.43 -17.63
C GLY A 381 2.95 -25.51 -17.82
N ASP A 382 3.07 -26.60 -17.09
CA ASP A 382 2.14 -27.74 -17.07
C ASP A 382 0.99 -27.59 -16.03
N LYS A 383 0.99 -26.50 -15.27
CA LYS A 383 0.05 -26.22 -14.17
C LYS A 383 -0.77 -24.97 -14.43
N TYR A 384 -1.79 -24.78 -13.62
CA TYR A 384 -2.53 -23.51 -13.52
C TYR A 384 -2.09 -22.76 -12.28
N ALA A 385 -1.78 -21.48 -12.45
CA ALA A 385 -1.42 -20.58 -11.38
C ALA A 385 -2.51 -19.51 -11.22
N ALA A 386 -2.82 -19.13 -9.99
CA ALA A 386 -3.81 -18.10 -9.73
C ALA A 386 -3.36 -17.07 -8.71
N SER A 387 -4.02 -15.93 -8.78
CA SER A 387 -4.00 -14.91 -7.76
C SER A 387 -5.41 -14.75 -7.17
N ALA A 388 -5.50 -14.82 -5.86
CA ALA A 388 -6.73 -14.59 -5.10
C ALA A 388 -6.76 -13.19 -4.50
N ARG A 389 -7.95 -12.62 -4.44
CA ARG A 389 -8.28 -11.42 -3.67
C ARG A 389 -9.56 -11.65 -2.91
N SER A 390 -9.68 -11.01 -1.74
CA SER A 390 -10.85 -11.18 -0.86
C SER A 390 -11.56 -9.87 -0.57
N VAL A 391 -12.75 -10.00 0.01
CA VAL A 391 -13.56 -8.88 0.51
C VAL A 391 -13.31 -8.67 2.00
N LYS A 392 -13.66 -7.50 2.52
CA LYS A 392 -13.48 -7.15 3.93
C LYS A 392 -14.12 -8.21 4.86
N GLY A 393 -13.30 -8.73 5.77
CA GLY A 393 -13.73 -9.69 6.80
C GLY A 393 -13.68 -11.17 6.39
N PHE A 394 -13.51 -11.49 5.10
CA PHE A 394 -13.42 -12.88 4.64
C PHE A 394 -11.95 -13.31 4.46
N ASP A 395 -11.56 -14.39 5.12
CA ASP A 395 -10.22 -14.97 5.03
C ASP A 395 -10.12 -15.95 3.86
N VAL A 396 -9.51 -15.49 2.76
CA VAL A 396 -9.32 -16.34 1.56
C VAL A 396 -8.28 -17.42 1.79
N TYR A 397 -7.29 -17.20 2.67
CA TYR A 397 -6.27 -18.20 2.97
C TYR A 397 -6.90 -19.43 3.63
N ASN A 398 -7.74 -19.23 4.65
CA ASN A 398 -8.48 -20.34 5.30
C ASN A 398 -9.41 -21.07 4.33
N ALA A 399 -10.03 -20.35 3.38
CA ALA A 399 -10.88 -20.98 2.36
C ALA A 399 -10.05 -21.81 1.36
N LEU A 400 -8.82 -21.41 1.05
CA LEU A 400 -7.90 -22.20 0.24
C LEU A 400 -7.40 -23.44 1.00
N ASP A 401 -7.08 -23.29 2.28
CA ASP A 401 -6.67 -24.41 3.14
C ASP A 401 -7.75 -25.49 3.21
N ALA A 402 -9.03 -25.08 3.32
CA ALA A 402 -10.16 -26.00 3.27
C ALA A 402 -10.32 -26.75 1.93
N CYS A 403 -9.66 -26.27 0.85
CA CYS A 403 -9.65 -26.87 -0.47
C CYS A 403 -8.26 -27.42 -0.85
N ALA A 404 -7.35 -27.59 0.12
CA ALA A 404 -5.95 -27.94 -0.10
C ALA A 404 -5.75 -29.25 -0.88
N GLU A 405 -6.68 -30.20 -0.77
CA GLU A 405 -6.64 -31.49 -1.50
C GLU A 405 -6.62 -31.33 -3.05
N HIS A 406 -7.11 -30.20 -3.56
CA HIS A 406 -7.11 -29.89 -4.98
C HIS A 406 -5.91 -29.04 -5.43
N LEU A 407 -5.12 -28.52 -4.47
CA LEU A 407 -4.01 -27.62 -4.71
C LEU A 407 -2.67 -28.36 -4.64
N GLU A 408 -1.67 -27.88 -5.36
CA GLU A 408 -0.30 -28.35 -5.20
C GLU A 408 0.51 -27.46 -4.26
N GLN A 409 0.26 -26.16 -4.34
CA GLN A 409 0.90 -25.16 -3.50
C GLN A 409 -0.02 -23.95 -3.36
N PHE A 410 -0.08 -23.37 -2.19
CA PHE A 410 -0.72 -22.08 -1.94
C PHE A 410 -0.01 -21.33 -0.81
N GLY A 411 -0.17 -20.01 -0.81
CA GLY A 411 0.39 -19.14 0.22
C GLY A 411 -0.21 -17.74 0.14
N GLY A 412 -0.10 -16.99 1.21
CA GLY A 412 -0.63 -15.64 1.28
C GLY A 412 -1.19 -15.28 2.64
N HIS A 413 -2.16 -14.39 2.65
CA HIS A 413 -2.80 -13.83 3.83
C HIS A 413 -4.32 -13.72 3.62
N MET A 414 -5.04 -13.23 4.64
CA MET A 414 -6.49 -13.07 4.66
C MET A 414 -7.08 -12.44 3.39
N TYR A 415 -6.42 -11.43 2.80
CA TYR A 415 -6.97 -10.64 1.68
C TYR A 415 -6.35 -10.93 0.31
N ALA A 416 -5.22 -11.61 0.28
CA ALA A 416 -4.52 -11.93 -0.97
C ALA A 416 -3.72 -13.23 -0.83
N ALA A 417 -3.83 -14.09 -1.83
CA ALA A 417 -3.08 -15.34 -1.88
C ALA A 417 -2.67 -15.68 -3.33
N GLY A 418 -1.64 -16.51 -3.43
CA GLY A 418 -1.23 -17.16 -4.67
C GLY A 418 -1.37 -18.67 -4.54
N MET A 419 -1.64 -19.38 -5.65
CA MET A 419 -1.75 -20.83 -5.65
C MET A 419 -1.44 -21.45 -7.00
N THR A 420 -1.15 -22.74 -6.97
CA THR A 420 -1.03 -23.58 -8.17
C THR A 420 -1.82 -24.87 -8.01
N LEU A 421 -2.33 -25.37 -9.12
CA LEU A 421 -3.01 -26.68 -9.19
C LEU A 421 -2.76 -27.33 -10.55
N LYS A 422 -3.01 -28.65 -10.61
CA LYS A 422 -3.02 -29.39 -11.86
C LYS A 422 -4.25 -29.05 -12.68
N ALA A 423 -4.12 -28.95 -14.00
CA ALA A 423 -5.23 -28.59 -14.90
C ALA A 423 -6.48 -29.46 -14.68
N GLU A 424 -6.31 -30.76 -14.44
CA GLU A 424 -7.38 -31.72 -14.16
C GLU A 424 -8.19 -31.41 -12.91
N ASN A 425 -7.59 -30.73 -11.92
CA ASN A 425 -8.25 -30.37 -10.66
C ASN A 425 -9.03 -29.05 -10.73
N TYR A 426 -8.91 -28.27 -11.80
CA TYR A 426 -9.48 -26.92 -11.86
C TYR A 426 -10.99 -26.88 -11.60
N LEU A 427 -11.77 -27.74 -12.27
CA LEU A 427 -13.23 -27.74 -12.10
C LEU A 427 -13.65 -28.25 -10.71
N LEU A 428 -12.95 -29.24 -10.17
CA LEU A 428 -13.20 -29.77 -8.83
C LEU A 428 -12.90 -28.70 -7.78
N PHE A 429 -11.78 -28.03 -7.91
CA PHE A 429 -11.41 -26.91 -7.05
C PHE A 429 -12.42 -25.76 -7.11
N LYS A 430 -12.85 -25.36 -8.32
CA LYS A 430 -13.83 -24.28 -8.52
C LYS A 430 -15.12 -24.53 -7.75
N GLU A 431 -15.66 -25.74 -7.82
CA GLU A 431 -16.90 -26.09 -7.12
C GLU A 431 -16.68 -26.28 -5.60
N ALA A 432 -15.54 -26.83 -5.19
CA ALA A 432 -15.18 -26.94 -3.77
C ALA A 432 -15.02 -25.56 -3.11
N PHE A 433 -14.33 -24.64 -3.80
CA PHE A 433 -14.14 -23.28 -3.32
C PHE A 433 -15.47 -22.50 -3.24
N GLU A 434 -16.33 -22.58 -4.27
CA GLU A 434 -17.67 -21.98 -4.24
C GLU A 434 -18.50 -22.48 -3.05
N LYS A 435 -18.49 -23.80 -2.81
CA LYS A 435 -19.18 -24.40 -1.66
C LYS A 435 -18.62 -23.89 -0.33
N CYS A 436 -17.30 -23.88 -0.17
CA CYS A 436 -16.63 -23.38 1.02
C CYS A 436 -17.00 -21.92 1.30
N VAL A 437 -16.89 -21.04 0.27
CA VAL A 437 -17.26 -19.62 0.43
C VAL A 437 -18.74 -19.48 0.79
N LYS A 438 -19.64 -20.19 0.10
CA LYS A 438 -21.08 -20.12 0.37
C LYS A 438 -21.45 -20.53 1.80
N GLU A 439 -20.74 -21.50 2.38
CA GLU A 439 -20.97 -22.00 3.73
C GLU A 439 -20.37 -21.11 4.82
N THR A 440 -19.32 -20.33 4.50
CA THR A 440 -18.52 -19.61 5.50
C THR A 440 -18.66 -18.09 5.45
N ILE A 441 -19.01 -17.50 4.28
CA ILE A 441 -19.13 -16.04 4.13
C ILE A 441 -20.36 -15.51 4.87
N GLN A 442 -20.15 -14.51 5.71
CA GLN A 442 -21.27 -13.86 6.42
C GLN A 442 -22.00 -12.88 5.51
N PRO A 443 -23.32 -12.66 5.68
CA PRO A 443 -24.10 -11.72 4.84
C PRO A 443 -23.50 -10.32 4.80
N GLU A 444 -22.95 -9.84 5.92
CA GLU A 444 -22.33 -8.52 6.05
C GLU A 444 -21.09 -8.37 5.17
N MET A 445 -20.37 -9.46 4.92
CA MET A 445 -19.16 -9.49 4.07
C MET A 445 -19.48 -9.43 2.58
N ARG A 446 -20.75 -9.57 2.19
CA ARG A 446 -21.22 -9.54 0.79
C ARG A 446 -21.66 -8.15 0.33
N THR A 447 -21.58 -7.16 1.21
CA THR A 447 -21.98 -5.79 0.90
C THR A 447 -20.84 -4.83 1.23
N PRO A 448 -20.35 -4.03 0.27
CA PRO A 448 -19.33 -3.03 0.54
C PRO A 448 -19.76 -2.09 1.68
N GLU A 449 -18.81 -1.78 2.55
CA GLU A 449 -19.04 -0.95 3.73
C GLU A 449 -18.36 0.41 3.58
N ILE A 450 -19.04 1.46 4.03
CA ILE A 450 -18.47 2.78 4.24
C ILE A 450 -18.44 3.02 5.75
N GLU A 451 -17.23 3.08 6.31
CA GLU A 451 -17.04 3.51 7.70
C GLU A 451 -17.12 5.03 7.78
N ILE A 452 -17.98 5.52 8.66
CA ILE A 452 -18.21 6.95 8.90
C ILE A 452 -17.55 7.30 10.24
N ASP A 453 -16.64 8.27 10.20
CA ASP A 453 -15.92 8.72 11.39
C ASP A 453 -16.79 9.56 12.33
N ALA A 454 -17.62 10.47 11.76
CA ALA A 454 -18.52 11.32 12.54
C ALA A 454 -19.71 11.81 11.73
N GLU A 455 -20.83 12.08 12.41
CA GLU A 455 -21.94 12.88 11.90
C GLU A 455 -21.68 14.36 12.21
N ILE A 456 -21.77 15.23 11.18
CA ILE A 456 -21.58 16.69 11.31
C ILE A 456 -22.65 17.45 10.53
N ASN A 457 -22.87 18.71 10.91
CA ASN A 457 -23.71 19.62 10.14
C ASN A 457 -22.86 20.44 9.15
N PHE A 458 -23.48 20.98 8.11
CA PHE A 458 -22.77 21.86 7.18
C PHE A 458 -22.26 23.14 7.84
N SER A 459 -22.90 23.59 8.94
CA SER A 459 -22.41 24.71 9.76
C SER A 459 -21.06 24.45 10.42
N ASP A 460 -20.69 23.18 10.60
CA ASP A 460 -19.43 22.77 11.22
C ASP A 460 -18.27 22.80 10.21
N ILE A 461 -18.60 22.83 8.90
CA ILE A 461 -17.62 22.89 7.81
C ILE A 461 -17.08 24.31 7.67
N THR A 462 -16.15 24.67 8.53
CA THR A 462 -15.54 25.99 8.59
C THR A 462 -14.14 25.99 7.94
N PRO A 463 -13.61 27.17 7.56
CA PRO A 463 -12.21 27.28 7.13
C PRO A 463 -11.20 26.79 8.21
N LYS A 464 -11.56 26.88 9.50
CA LYS A 464 -10.75 26.33 10.60
C LYS A 464 -10.70 24.81 10.50
N LEU A 465 -11.84 24.14 10.30
CA LEU A 465 -11.90 22.69 10.14
C LEU A 465 -11.03 22.22 8.95
N ILE A 466 -11.15 22.88 7.79
CA ILE A 466 -10.35 22.50 6.61
C ILE A 466 -8.86 22.60 6.91
N ARG A 467 -8.40 23.67 7.57
CA ARG A 467 -6.99 23.80 7.97
C ARG A 467 -6.55 22.73 8.96
N ILE A 468 -7.41 22.30 9.89
CA ILE A 468 -7.11 21.22 10.81
C ILE A 468 -7.00 19.89 10.05
N LEU A 469 -7.96 19.57 9.18
CA LEU A 469 -7.94 18.32 8.40
C LEU A 469 -6.73 18.19 7.48
N LYS A 470 -6.22 19.29 6.93
CA LYS A 470 -4.95 19.28 6.20
C LYS A 470 -3.76 18.85 7.06
N GLN A 471 -3.76 19.15 8.34
CA GLN A 471 -2.69 18.73 9.23
C GLN A 471 -2.76 17.24 9.60
N PHE A 472 -3.85 16.54 9.27
CA PHE A 472 -3.91 15.09 9.38
C PHE A 472 -3.06 14.38 8.31
N GLU A 473 -2.74 15.05 7.20
CA GLU A 473 -1.88 14.49 6.16
C GLU A 473 -0.46 14.15 6.70
N PRO A 474 0.20 13.11 6.13
CA PRO A 474 -0.27 12.24 5.06
C PRO A 474 -1.33 11.24 5.52
N PHE A 475 -2.30 10.96 4.65
CA PHE A 475 -3.34 9.96 4.89
C PHE A 475 -2.89 8.55 4.45
N GLY A 476 -3.49 7.51 5.03
CA GLY A 476 -3.23 6.11 4.71
C GLY A 476 -3.78 5.18 5.78
N PRO A 477 -3.46 3.89 5.78
CA PRO A 477 -3.97 2.94 6.79
C PRO A 477 -3.79 3.48 8.21
N GLN A 478 -4.78 3.25 9.07
CA GLN A 478 -4.93 3.79 10.42
C GLN A 478 -5.02 5.34 10.54
N ASN A 479 -4.77 6.06 9.45
CA ASN A 479 -5.00 7.51 9.35
C ASN A 479 -5.70 7.85 8.02
N MET A 480 -6.79 7.15 7.70
CA MET A 480 -7.54 7.42 6.47
C MET A 480 -8.18 8.81 6.49
N THR A 481 -8.39 9.37 5.27
CA THR A 481 -9.17 10.61 5.12
C THR A 481 -10.51 10.47 5.82
N PRO A 482 -10.87 11.38 6.75
CA PRO A 482 -12.13 11.30 7.47
C PRO A 482 -13.35 11.27 6.56
N VAL A 483 -14.28 10.37 6.85
CA VAL A 483 -15.58 10.29 6.19
C VAL A 483 -16.64 10.79 7.15
N PHE A 484 -17.37 11.79 6.71
CA PHE A 484 -18.45 12.42 7.45
C PHE A 484 -19.81 11.99 6.91
N MET A 485 -20.83 12.04 7.77
CA MET A 485 -22.21 11.92 7.41
C MET A 485 -22.95 13.24 7.74
N THR A 486 -23.84 13.66 6.84
CA THR A 486 -24.80 14.74 7.12
C THR A 486 -26.18 14.30 6.68
N THR A 487 -27.15 14.50 7.58
CA THR A 487 -28.56 14.16 7.36
C THR A 487 -29.36 15.41 6.96
N ASN A 488 -30.59 15.22 6.46
CA ASN A 488 -31.51 16.31 6.09
C ASN A 488 -30.93 17.29 5.07
N VAL A 489 -30.14 16.81 4.13
CA VAL A 489 -29.55 17.57 3.04
C VAL A 489 -30.54 17.69 1.90
N LYS A 490 -30.55 18.85 1.20
CA LYS A 490 -31.34 19.09 -0.03
C LYS A 490 -30.43 19.54 -1.15
N ASP A 491 -30.73 19.11 -2.38
CA ASP A 491 -30.16 19.74 -3.56
C ASP A 491 -30.81 21.09 -3.83
N THR A 492 -30.03 22.03 -4.35
CA THR A 492 -30.51 23.38 -4.66
C THR A 492 -31.10 23.52 -6.07
N GLY A 493 -31.29 22.42 -6.79
CA GLY A 493 -31.82 22.37 -8.16
C GLY A 493 -30.72 22.30 -9.23
N TYR A 494 -29.47 22.08 -8.84
CA TYR A 494 -28.32 21.99 -9.76
C TYR A 494 -27.76 20.56 -9.93
N ALA A 495 -28.50 19.55 -9.44
CA ALA A 495 -28.11 18.16 -9.63
C ALA A 495 -27.98 17.79 -11.09
N LYS A 496 -26.85 17.21 -11.48
CA LYS A 496 -26.63 16.67 -12.83
C LYS A 496 -25.63 15.53 -12.84
N THR A 497 -25.77 14.68 -13.85
CA THR A 497 -24.80 13.66 -14.18
C THR A 497 -23.64 14.23 -14.99
N LEU A 498 -22.48 13.61 -14.91
CA LEU A 498 -21.25 13.93 -15.65
C LEU A 498 -20.63 12.65 -16.18
N GLY A 499 -19.76 12.80 -17.21
CA GLY A 499 -19.13 11.69 -17.91
C GLY A 499 -19.89 11.32 -19.19
N ALA A 500 -19.24 10.54 -20.07
CA ALA A 500 -19.84 10.15 -21.35
C ALA A 500 -21.06 9.23 -21.16
N ASP A 501 -20.99 8.37 -20.12
CA ASP A 501 -22.05 7.41 -19.77
C ASP A 501 -22.86 7.86 -18.53
N GLU A 502 -22.83 9.17 -18.21
CA GLU A 502 -23.54 9.75 -17.05
C GLU A 502 -23.19 9.06 -15.71
N GLU A 503 -22.00 8.52 -15.60
CA GLU A 503 -21.57 7.68 -14.46
C GLU A 503 -21.29 8.47 -13.18
N HIS A 504 -21.08 9.79 -13.24
CA HIS A 504 -20.75 10.61 -12.08
C HIS A 504 -21.91 11.54 -11.71
N LEU A 505 -21.96 11.96 -10.45
CA LEU A 505 -23.01 12.85 -9.92
C LEU A 505 -22.38 14.15 -9.42
N ARG A 506 -22.90 15.29 -9.89
CA ARG A 506 -22.57 16.62 -9.37
C ARG A 506 -23.79 17.25 -8.73
N LEU A 507 -23.62 17.77 -7.51
CA LEU A 507 -24.68 18.43 -6.75
C LEU A 507 -24.21 19.80 -6.26
N PHE A 508 -25.15 20.64 -5.90
CA PHE A 508 -24.96 21.83 -5.06
C PHE A 508 -25.96 21.76 -3.93
N VAL A 509 -25.47 21.39 -2.74
CA VAL A 509 -26.33 20.96 -1.63
C VAL A 509 -26.30 21.92 -0.46
N LYS A 510 -27.39 21.96 0.29
CA LYS A 510 -27.50 22.71 1.55
C LYS A 510 -28.25 21.91 2.61
N GLN A 511 -27.98 22.26 3.86
CA GLN A 511 -28.70 21.76 5.02
C GLN A 511 -29.34 22.93 5.76
N ASN A 512 -30.67 22.87 5.97
CA ASN A 512 -31.43 23.97 6.57
C ASN A 512 -31.15 25.33 5.90
N ASN A 513 -30.67 26.29 6.68
CA ASN A 513 -30.32 27.65 6.21
C ASN A 513 -28.81 27.82 5.94
N SER A 514 -28.03 26.71 5.83
CA SER A 514 -26.60 26.79 5.52
C SER A 514 -26.36 27.40 4.13
N GLU A 515 -25.15 27.87 3.91
CA GLU A 515 -24.67 28.14 2.56
C GLU A 515 -24.61 26.83 1.75
N GLY A 516 -24.73 26.95 0.42
CA GLY A 516 -24.63 25.81 -0.47
C GLY A 516 -23.20 25.35 -0.63
N ILE A 517 -22.97 24.04 -0.67
CA ILE A 517 -21.66 23.43 -0.88
C ILE A 517 -21.69 22.58 -2.14
N ALA A 518 -20.67 22.71 -2.99
CA ALA A 518 -20.49 21.86 -4.15
C ALA A 518 -20.13 20.43 -3.73
N ALA A 519 -20.74 19.45 -4.38
CA ALA A 519 -20.48 18.04 -4.12
C ALA A 519 -20.29 17.27 -5.44
N ILE A 520 -19.35 16.32 -5.44
CA ILE A 520 -19.10 15.41 -6.56
C ILE A 520 -19.02 13.97 -6.08
N GLY A 521 -19.71 13.06 -6.80
CA GLY A 521 -19.68 11.63 -6.54
C GLY A 521 -19.32 10.85 -7.79
N PHE A 522 -18.12 10.27 -7.80
CA PHE A 522 -17.70 9.41 -8.89
C PHE A 522 -18.43 8.06 -8.81
N GLY A 523 -18.94 7.57 -9.96
CA GLY A 523 -19.72 6.33 -10.02
C GLY A 523 -21.12 6.41 -9.41
N LEU A 524 -21.60 7.60 -8.98
CA LEU A 524 -22.89 7.79 -8.32
C LEU A 524 -23.99 8.34 -9.25
N GLY A 525 -23.75 8.41 -10.56
CA GLY A 525 -24.72 8.97 -11.52
C GLY A 525 -26.10 8.33 -11.44
N LYS A 526 -26.18 7.01 -11.29
CA LYS A 526 -27.45 6.26 -11.13
C LYS A 526 -28.27 6.67 -9.90
N LYS A 527 -27.71 7.41 -8.96
CA LYS A 527 -28.39 7.87 -7.73
C LYS A 527 -29.02 9.27 -7.86
N ILE A 528 -28.97 9.90 -9.03
CA ILE A 528 -29.50 11.22 -9.25
C ILE A 528 -30.99 11.34 -8.87
N ASP A 529 -31.77 10.27 -9.01
CA ASP A 529 -33.19 10.27 -8.68
C ASP A 529 -33.47 10.54 -7.19
N ILE A 530 -32.52 10.22 -6.30
CA ILE A 530 -32.63 10.50 -4.85
C ILE A 530 -32.71 12.02 -4.61
N THR A 531 -32.11 12.84 -5.47
CA THR A 531 -31.99 14.29 -5.31
C THR A 531 -33.20 15.05 -5.86
N LYS A 532 -34.10 14.35 -6.57
CA LYS A 532 -35.31 14.95 -7.20
C LYS A 532 -36.41 15.22 -6.16
N ASN A 533 -37.37 16.02 -6.55
CA ASN A 533 -38.63 16.30 -5.81
C ASN A 533 -38.44 17.02 -4.44
N GLN A 534 -37.35 17.76 -4.25
CA GLN A 534 -37.06 18.51 -2.99
C GLN A 534 -37.04 17.61 -1.73
N ASN A 535 -36.90 16.30 -1.88
CA ASN A 535 -36.75 15.39 -0.76
C ASN A 535 -35.42 15.64 -0.03
N THR A 536 -35.43 15.46 1.28
CA THR A 536 -34.20 15.44 2.04
C THR A 536 -33.53 14.06 1.95
N PHE A 537 -32.21 14.05 1.93
CA PHE A 537 -31.40 12.83 1.85
C PHE A 537 -30.20 12.91 2.78
N GLN A 538 -29.46 11.84 2.87
CA GLN A 538 -28.23 11.72 3.64
C GLN A 538 -27.03 11.60 2.70
N LEU A 539 -25.92 12.20 3.09
CA LEU A 539 -24.63 12.11 2.39
C LEU A 539 -23.58 11.48 3.27
N ALA A 540 -22.80 10.55 2.70
CA ALA A 540 -21.50 10.15 3.22
C ALA A 540 -20.41 10.74 2.32
N TYR A 541 -19.47 11.48 2.88
CA TYR A 541 -18.49 12.24 2.10
C TYR A 541 -17.20 12.48 2.87
N SER A 542 -16.13 12.77 2.15
CA SER A 542 -14.93 13.41 2.67
C SER A 542 -14.85 14.86 2.20
N LEU A 543 -14.10 15.70 2.93
CA LEU A 543 -13.89 17.10 2.58
C LEU A 543 -12.64 17.25 1.73
N ALA A 544 -12.72 18.05 0.67
CA ALA A 544 -11.59 18.41 -0.17
C ALA A 544 -11.62 19.89 -0.52
N GLU A 545 -10.50 20.45 -0.89
CA GLU A 545 -10.44 21.74 -1.54
C GLU A 545 -10.43 21.57 -3.06
N ASN A 546 -11.22 22.39 -3.74
CA ASN A 546 -11.22 22.48 -5.19
C ASN A 546 -10.69 23.86 -5.61
N GLU A 547 -9.59 23.85 -6.36
CA GLU A 547 -9.02 25.07 -6.95
C GLU A 547 -9.48 25.22 -8.39
N TRP A 548 -10.16 26.32 -8.67
CA TRP A 548 -10.59 26.67 -10.02
C TRP A 548 -10.28 28.13 -10.31
N ASN A 549 -9.48 28.39 -11.36
CA ASN A 549 -9.05 29.72 -11.76
C ASN A 549 -8.43 30.55 -10.59
N GLY A 550 -7.66 29.90 -9.73
CA GLY A 550 -7.03 30.53 -8.55
C GLY A 550 -7.98 30.73 -7.35
N ASN A 551 -9.24 30.37 -7.46
CA ASN A 551 -10.18 30.39 -6.33
C ASN A 551 -10.24 29.01 -5.68
N VAL A 552 -9.99 28.97 -4.38
CA VAL A 552 -10.10 27.74 -3.57
C VAL A 552 -11.44 27.70 -2.87
N SER A 553 -12.17 26.61 -3.03
CA SER A 553 -13.47 26.39 -2.39
C SER A 553 -13.55 24.99 -1.79
N THR A 554 -14.29 24.84 -0.70
CA THR A 554 -14.57 23.52 -0.11
C THR A 554 -15.54 22.74 -0.99
N GLN A 555 -15.24 21.47 -1.21
CA GLN A 555 -16.06 20.53 -1.97
C GLN A 555 -16.28 19.25 -1.18
N LEU A 556 -17.50 18.69 -1.26
CA LEU A 556 -17.81 17.36 -0.72
C LEU A 556 -17.45 16.29 -1.77
N MET A 557 -16.56 15.39 -1.41
CA MET A 557 -16.24 14.21 -2.22
C MET A 557 -17.14 13.06 -1.77
N LEU A 558 -18.27 12.88 -2.46
CA LEU A 558 -19.28 11.92 -2.06
C LEU A 558 -18.77 10.48 -2.16
N LYS A 559 -18.96 9.72 -1.11
CA LYS A 559 -18.79 8.27 -1.06
C LYS A 559 -20.09 7.55 -1.37
N ASP A 560 -21.21 8.10 -0.89
CA ASP A 560 -22.53 7.56 -1.15
C ASP A 560 -23.64 8.58 -0.83
N ILE A 561 -24.86 8.31 -1.31
CA ILE A 561 -26.09 9.08 -1.06
C ILE A 561 -27.24 8.13 -0.78
N ARG A 562 -28.08 8.45 0.20
CA ARG A 562 -29.27 7.67 0.59
C ARG A 562 -30.48 8.57 0.84
N THR A 563 -31.67 8.01 0.69
CA THR A 563 -32.92 8.63 1.20
C THR A 563 -32.90 8.68 2.73
N ASN A 564 -33.69 9.57 3.33
CA ASN A 564 -33.84 9.62 4.79
C ASN A 564 -34.71 8.47 5.35
N GLU A 565 -35.25 7.61 4.51
CA GLU A 565 -36.01 6.44 4.97
C GLU A 565 -35.07 5.44 5.66
N LYS A 566 -35.53 4.93 6.79
CA LYS A 566 -34.83 4.00 7.70
C LYS A 566 -34.50 2.66 7.06
#